data_d09b0a16966da5a12ed58324cc591ae5
#
_entry.id   d09b0a16966da5a12ed58324cc591ae5
#
_cell.length_a   1.000
_cell.length_b   1.000
_cell.length_c   1.000
_cell.angle_alpha   90.00
_cell.angle_beta   90.00
_cell.angle_gamma   90.00
#
_symmetry.space_group_name_H-M   'P 1'
#
loop_
_entity.id
_entity.type
_entity.pdbx_description
1 polymer ?
#
loop_
_entity_poly.entity_id
_entity_poly.type
_entity_poly.pdbx_seq_one_letter_code
_entity_poly.pdbx_strand_id
1 'polypeptide(L)'
;MKNIDKPQAEDELYMRRALDLALLGHGYTLSNPMVGAVLVYEGRVIGEGYHHRWGMPHAEVMAINSVREEDKDYINKSTLYVTLEPCSHYGKTPPCSELIIRKQIPKVVIAQRDPFPEVSGRGIELLKKSGILVVESCLEEEAKKLNQAFNVRYTKGRPFVALKWAESMDGFIDRKRDNVSELAYVFSSEYRKRLVHRSRRDYQAILVGTNTAYLDNPSLTNRYWGELQPIRIILDAKLRLPQHLKVFQDGLAPTWVIYDATQVSSLPTASCDGLKYLPVPSMTAHNILSCLRDMQINSLYVEGGSRTLQMFIDEGLYDTIEYEKSRVYLGEGVSAPSIVGVK
;
A
#
# COMPACT_ATOMS: atom_id res chain seq x y z
N MET A 1 2.31 29.18 30.22
CA MET A 1 2.19 29.50 28.79
C MET A 1 1.91 28.18 28.07
N LYS A 2 0.76 28.06 27.37
CA LYS A 2 0.51 26.90 26.51
C LYS A 2 1.56 26.90 25.40
N ASN A 3 2.22 25.78 25.18
CA ASN A 3 3.22 25.65 24.12
C ASN A 3 2.46 25.61 22.78
N ILE A 4 2.38 26.76 22.09
CA ILE A 4 1.54 26.99 20.91
C ILE A 4 2.00 26.12 19.73
N ASP A 5 3.24 25.66 19.77
CA ASP A 5 3.85 24.87 18.68
C ASP A 5 3.65 23.34 18.85
N LYS A 6 2.94 22.90 19.89
CA LYS A 6 2.63 21.47 20.13
C LYS A 6 1.15 21.19 19.95
N PRO A 7 0.79 19.99 19.45
CA PRO A 7 -0.61 19.59 19.35
C PRO A 7 -1.34 19.66 20.70
N GLN A 8 -2.57 20.13 20.69
CA GLN A 8 -3.47 20.13 21.84
C GLN A 8 -4.49 19.00 21.68
N ALA A 9 -5.22 18.65 22.73
CA ALA A 9 -6.26 17.62 22.68
C ALA A 9 -7.34 17.90 21.62
N GLU A 10 -7.67 19.16 21.39
CA GLU A 10 -8.59 19.58 20.35
C GLU A 10 -8.00 19.35 18.94
N ASP A 11 -6.69 19.58 18.75
CA ASP A 11 -6.03 19.31 17.46
C ASP A 11 -6.08 17.82 17.10
N GLU A 12 -5.95 16.92 18.11
CA GLU A 12 -6.07 15.48 17.89
C GLU A 12 -7.47 15.05 17.44
N LEU A 13 -8.52 15.69 17.97
CA LEU A 13 -9.90 15.38 17.60
C LEU A 13 -10.12 15.57 16.08
N TYR A 14 -9.74 16.75 15.57
CA TYR A 14 -9.91 17.06 14.16
C TYR A 14 -8.91 16.31 13.26
N MET A 15 -7.71 16.01 13.78
CA MET A 15 -6.76 15.18 13.05
C MET A 15 -7.25 13.73 12.91
N ARG A 16 -7.90 13.14 13.92
CA ARG A 16 -8.57 11.83 13.79
C ARG A 16 -9.62 11.85 12.68
N ARG A 17 -10.43 12.91 12.63
CA ARG A 17 -11.39 13.08 11.54
C ARG A 17 -10.70 13.15 10.17
N ALA A 18 -9.59 13.86 10.05
CA ALA A 18 -8.81 13.93 8.82
C ALA A 18 -8.24 12.55 8.43
N LEU A 19 -7.75 11.76 9.40
CA LEU A 19 -7.28 10.38 9.19
C LEU A 19 -8.41 9.45 8.72
N ASP A 20 -9.61 9.56 9.31
CA ASP A 20 -10.79 8.79 8.89
C ASP A 20 -11.19 9.11 7.44
N LEU A 21 -11.16 10.38 7.06
CA LEU A 21 -11.39 10.81 5.68
C LEU A 21 -10.34 10.25 4.73
N ALA A 22 -9.06 10.30 5.11
CA ALA A 22 -7.97 9.77 4.30
C ALA A 22 -8.16 8.28 3.95
N LEU A 23 -8.67 7.47 4.90
CA LEU A 23 -8.99 6.06 4.68
C LEU A 23 -9.99 5.82 3.55
N LEU A 24 -10.86 6.78 3.23
CA LEU A 24 -11.81 6.64 2.11
C LEU A 24 -11.12 6.59 0.74
N GLY A 25 -9.88 7.08 0.64
CA GLY A 25 -9.04 6.98 -0.56
C GLY A 25 -8.36 5.63 -0.75
N HIS A 26 -8.50 4.70 0.22
CA HIS A 26 -7.80 3.42 0.21
C HIS A 26 -8.08 2.59 -1.05
N GLY A 27 -7.00 2.15 -1.71
CA GLY A 27 -7.04 1.36 -2.94
C GLY A 27 -7.25 2.16 -4.23
N TYR A 28 -7.61 3.46 -4.15
CA TYR A 28 -7.85 4.32 -5.31
C TYR A 28 -6.74 5.33 -5.56
N THR A 29 -5.94 5.65 -4.55
CA THR A 29 -4.84 6.61 -4.67
C THR A 29 -3.61 6.06 -5.39
N LEU A 30 -3.53 4.75 -5.62
CA LEU A 30 -2.42 4.04 -6.28
C LEU A 30 -1.08 4.35 -5.62
N SER A 31 -0.17 5.04 -6.35
CA SER A 31 1.14 5.44 -5.86
C SER A 31 1.12 6.70 -4.97
N ASN A 32 0.00 7.43 -4.92
CA ASN A 32 -0.14 8.61 -4.07
C ASN A 32 -0.48 8.21 -2.63
N PRO A 33 -0.13 9.04 -1.64
CA PRO A 33 -0.54 8.82 -0.27
C PRO A 33 -2.05 9.02 -0.08
N MET A 34 -2.62 8.36 0.90
CA MET A 34 -3.94 8.68 1.42
C MET A 34 -3.84 9.93 2.28
N VAL A 35 -4.53 10.99 1.87
CA VAL A 35 -4.52 12.27 2.57
C VAL A 35 -5.95 12.72 2.85
N GLY A 36 -6.18 13.19 4.06
CA GLY A 36 -7.42 13.83 4.48
C GLY A 36 -7.15 15.22 5.02
N ALA A 37 -8.12 16.11 4.87
CA ALA A 37 -8.04 17.48 5.34
C ALA A 37 -9.38 17.94 5.93
N VAL A 38 -9.32 18.69 7.04
CA VAL A 38 -10.48 19.25 7.74
C VAL A 38 -10.22 20.72 8.03
N LEU A 39 -11.18 21.59 7.71
CA LEU A 39 -11.13 23.01 7.97
C LEU A 39 -12.10 23.37 9.11
N VAL A 40 -11.59 23.98 10.18
CA VAL A 40 -12.34 24.24 11.41
C VAL A 40 -12.33 25.71 11.76
N TYR A 41 -13.50 26.28 12.04
CA TYR A 41 -13.69 27.63 12.55
C TYR A 41 -14.47 27.59 13.86
N GLU A 42 -13.89 28.12 14.95
CA GLU A 42 -14.48 28.19 16.29
C GLU A 42 -15.11 26.84 16.77
N GLY A 43 -14.36 25.75 16.64
CA GLY A 43 -14.81 24.43 17.05
C GLY A 43 -15.79 23.73 16.09
N ARG A 44 -16.21 24.41 15.00
CA ARG A 44 -17.12 23.87 13.98
C ARG A 44 -16.36 23.50 12.69
N VAL A 45 -16.54 22.30 12.22
CA VAL A 45 -16.05 21.87 10.91
C VAL A 45 -16.83 22.59 9.82
N ILE A 46 -16.14 23.36 8.97
CA ILE A 46 -16.73 24.11 7.85
C ILE A 46 -16.40 23.52 6.48
N GLY A 47 -15.36 22.65 6.40
CA GLY A 47 -14.99 21.99 5.19
C GLY A 47 -14.22 20.70 5.45
N GLU A 48 -14.42 19.69 4.62
CA GLU A 48 -13.77 18.38 4.70
C GLU A 48 -13.42 17.88 3.31
N GLY A 49 -12.32 17.15 3.19
CA GLY A 49 -11.91 16.55 1.94
C GLY A 49 -10.85 15.47 2.12
N TYR A 50 -10.72 14.65 1.11
CA TYR A 50 -9.66 13.64 1.04
C TYR A 50 -9.21 13.45 -0.41
N HIS A 51 -8.04 12.90 -0.61
CA HIS A 51 -7.54 12.54 -1.94
C HIS A 51 -8.28 11.30 -2.44
N HIS A 52 -9.25 11.51 -3.32
CA HIS A 52 -10.19 10.46 -3.76
C HIS A 52 -9.51 9.40 -4.62
N ARG A 53 -8.67 9.82 -5.57
CA ARG A 53 -8.10 8.95 -6.61
C ARG A 53 -6.87 9.58 -7.23
N TRP A 54 -5.96 8.77 -7.69
CA TRP A 54 -4.80 9.24 -8.46
C TRP A 54 -5.20 10.20 -9.59
N GLY A 55 -4.51 11.33 -9.67
CA GLY A 55 -4.78 12.38 -10.67
C GLY A 55 -5.92 13.35 -10.34
N MET A 56 -6.68 13.12 -9.27
CA MET A 56 -7.71 14.03 -8.76
C MET A 56 -7.11 15.08 -7.80
N PRO A 57 -7.87 16.16 -7.44
CA PRO A 57 -7.40 17.16 -6.51
C PRO A 57 -6.96 16.59 -5.16
N HIS A 58 -6.02 17.28 -4.52
CA HIS A 58 -5.53 16.94 -3.18
C HIS A 58 -6.58 17.24 -2.11
N ALA A 59 -6.39 16.66 -0.92
CA ALA A 59 -7.35 16.75 0.19
C ALA A 59 -7.63 18.20 0.62
N GLU A 60 -6.60 19.06 0.65
CA GLU A 60 -6.71 20.47 1.01
C GLU A 60 -7.61 21.22 0.02
N VAL A 61 -7.45 20.96 -1.28
CA VAL A 61 -8.30 21.53 -2.32
C VAL A 61 -9.75 21.09 -2.15
N MET A 62 -9.94 19.80 -1.87
CA MET A 62 -11.28 19.24 -1.65
C MET A 62 -11.93 19.83 -0.40
N ALA A 63 -11.19 19.95 0.71
CA ALA A 63 -11.70 20.54 1.95
C ALA A 63 -12.11 22.00 1.78
N ILE A 64 -11.28 22.81 1.12
CA ILE A 64 -11.59 24.22 0.86
C ILE A 64 -12.78 24.37 -0.09
N ASN A 65 -12.88 23.52 -1.11
CA ASN A 65 -13.98 23.57 -2.07
C ASN A 65 -15.32 23.06 -1.50
N SER A 66 -15.29 22.27 -0.44
CA SER A 66 -16.48 21.75 0.25
C SER A 66 -17.13 22.79 1.18
N VAL A 67 -16.45 23.93 1.45
CA VAL A 67 -16.98 24.99 2.32
C VAL A 67 -18.21 25.61 1.67
N ARG A 68 -19.32 25.66 2.42
CA ARG A 68 -20.57 26.26 1.97
C ARG A 68 -20.43 27.75 1.73
N GLU A 69 -21.28 28.31 0.89
CA GLU A 69 -21.23 29.75 0.52
C GLU A 69 -21.26 30.65 1.75
N GLU A 70 -22.15 30.35 2.71
CA GLU A 70 -22.33 31.08 3.97
C GLU A 70 -21.11 31.05 4.89
N ASP A 71 -20.20 30.07 4.73
CA ASP A 71 -19.03 29.89 5.56
C ASP A 71 -17.71 30.36 4.89
N LYS A 72 -17.75 30.80 3.64
CA LYS A 72 -16.53 31.18 2.90
C LYS A 72 -15.73 32.31 3.54
N ASP A 73 -16.38 33.23 4.22
CA ASP A 73 -15.75 34.36 4.92
C ASP A 73 -15.02 33.93 6.20
N TYR A 74 -15.19 32.67 6.62
CA TYR A 74 -14.48 32.10 7.77
C TYR A 74 -13.23 31.31 7.41
N ILE A 75 -12.97 31.06 6.12
CA ILE A 75 -11.78 30.30 5.68
C ILE A 75 -10.48 30.94 6.20
N ASN A 76 -10.36 32.27 6.10
CA ASN A 76 -9.18 33.01 6.56
C ASN A 76 -9.10 33.22 8.08
N LYS A 77 -10.00 32.60 8.84
CA LYS A 77 -10.01 32.57 10.32
C LYS A 77 -9.96 31.17 10.87
N SER A 78 -9.87 30.18 9.99
CA SER A 78 -9.96 28.76 10.31
C SER A 78 -8.60 28.12 10.57
N THR A 79 -8.61 26.96 11.23
CA THR A 79 -7.47 26.02 11.32
C THR A 79 -7.66 24.93 10.28
N LEU A 80 -6.63 24.67 9.48
CA LEU A 80 -6.59 23.51 8.58
C LEU A 80 -5.84 22.36 9.24
N TYR A 81 -6.46 21.21 9.33
CA TYR A 81 -5.87 19.94 9.75
C TYR A 81 -5.63 19.08 8.50
N VAL A 82 -4.41 18.58 8.33
CA VAL A 82 -4.04 17.77 7.17
C VAL A 82 -3.11 16.63 7.58
N THR A 83 -3.39 15.43 7.08
CA THR A 83 -2.67 14.23 7.51
C THR A 83 -1.26 14.07 6.96
N LEU A 84 -0.90 14.86 5.95
CA LEU A 84 0.43 14.90 5.34
C LEU A 84 0.83 16.34 5.04
N GLU A 85 2.13 16.63 5.07
CA GLU A 85 2.69 17.94 4.71
C GLU A 85 2.12 18.45 3.36
N PRO A 86 1.57 19.68 3.29
CA PRO A 86 1.08 20.26 2.05
C PRO A 86 2.21 20.39 1.02
N CYS A 87 1.96 19.91 -0.20
CA CYS A 87 2.96 19.94 -1.27
C CYS A 87 3.40 21.37 -1.61
N SER A 88 4.71 21.49 -1.98
CA SER A 88 5.35 22.78 -2.32
C SER A 88 5.87 22.83 -3.76
N HIS A 89 5.74 21.75 -4.53
CA HIS A 89 6.22 21.67 -5.91
C HIS A 89 5.05 21.82 -6.90
N TYR A 90 5.33 22.42 -8.05
CA TYR A 90 4.39 22.50 -9.17
C TYR A 90 4.31 21.14 -9.87
N GLY A 91 3.12 20.55 -9.85
CA GLY A 91 2.78 19.36 -10.62
C GLY A 91 1.80 19.71 -11.73
N LYS A 92 0.73 18.95 -11.89
CA LYS A 92 -0.39 19.28 -12.80
C LYS A 92 -1.23 20.46 -12.29
N THR A 93 -1.16 20.75 -11.01
CA THR A 93 -1.86 21.84 -10.32
C THR A 93 -0.88 22.63 -9.45
N PRO A 94 -1.19 23.89 -9.12
CA PRO A 94 -0.40 24.67 -8.16
C PRO A 94 -0.31 23.96 -6.81
N PRO A 95 0.79 24.17 -6.05
CA PRO A 95 1.00 23.52 -4.76
C PRO A 95 -0.07 23.90 -3.73
N CYS A 96 -0.39 22.93 -2.84
CA CYS A 96 -1.36 23.16 -1.76
C CYS A 96 -0.88 24.22 -0.75
N SER A 97 0.43 24.31 -0.51
CA SER A 97 1.00 25.37 0.34
C SER A 97 0.68 26.78 -0.19
N GLU A 98 0.76 27.01 -1.50
CA GLU A 98 0.37 28.29 -2.10
C GLU A 98 -1.14 28.55 -2.03
N LEU A 99 -1.96 27.50 -2.17
CA LEU A 99 -3.40 27.64 -1.98
C LEU A 99 -3.74 28.08 -0.56
N ILE A 100 -3.12 27.47 0.45
CA ILE A 100 -3.30 27.80 1.86
C ILE A 100 -2.90 29.24 2.13
N ILE A 101 -1.75 29.71 1.60
CA ILE A 101 -1.27 31.09 1.72
C ILE A 101 -2.27 32.06 1.05
N ARG A 102 -2.68 31.78 -0.19
CA ARG A 102 -3.64 32.59 -0.93
C ARG A 102 -5.00 32.70 -0.23
N LYS A 103 -5.42 31.65 0.47
CA LYS A 103 -6.65 31.63 1.27
C LYS A 103 -6.47 32.28 2.65
N GLN A 104 -5.23 32.70 2.99
CA GLN A 104 -4.88 33.37 4.25
C GLN A 104 -5.27 32.55 5.50
N ILE A 105 -5.16 31.20 5.41
CA ILE A 105 -5.46 30.33 6.56
C ILE A 105 -4.39 30.54 7.64
N PRO A 106 -4.75 30.99 8.86
CA PRO A 106 -3.77 31.46 9.85
C PRO A 106 -3.05 30.32 10.58
N LYS A 107 -3.63 29.12 10.65
CA LYS A 107 -3.06 27.97 11.36
C LYS A 107 -3.20 26.69 10.53
N VAL A 108 -2.14 25.90 10.44
CA VAL A 108 -2.13 24.56 9.84
C VAL A 108 -1.57 23.55 10.84
N VAL A 109 -2.31 22.47 11.07
CA VAL A 109 -1.89 21.35 11.90
C VAL A 109 -1.61 20.16 10.97
N ILE A 110 -0.40 19.60 11.06
CA ILE A 110 0.10 18.55 10.17
C ILE A 110 0.38 17.29 10.99
N ALA A 111 -0.09 16.13 10.52
CA ALA A 111 0.20 14.87 11.18
C ALA A 111 1.63 14.39 10.87
N GLN A 112 1.97 14.25 9.61
CA GLN A 112 3.23 13.69 9.16
C GLN A 112 3.91 14.61 8.13
N ARG A 113 5.24 14.76 8.23
CA ARG A 113 6.05 15.34 7.16
C ARG A 113 6.08 14.41 5.95
N ASP A 114 6.24 14.99 4.75
CA ASP A 114 6.44 14.18 3.56
C ASP A 114 7.75 13.38 3.68
N PRO A 115 7.73 12.04 3.51
CA PRO A 115 8.93 11.22 3.60
C PRO A 115 9.89 11.40 2.42
N PHE A 116 9.46 12.03 1.33
CA PHE A 116 10.30 12.25 0.16
C PHE A 116 11.32 13.35 0.42
N PRO A 117 12.64 13.06 0.46
CA PRO A 117 13.67 14.00 0.93
C PRO A 117 13.71 15.34 0.17
N GLU A 118 13.33 15.32 -1.14
CA GLU A 118 13.31 16.53 -1.96
C GLU A 118 12.13 17.46 -1.65
N VAL A 119 11.12 16.97 -0.92
CA VAL A 119 9.90 17.72 -0.56
C VAL A 119 9.84 18.01 0.93
N SER A 120 10.36 17.09 1.73
CA SER A 120 10.29 17.09 3.19
C SER A 120 10.67 18.44 3.81
N GLY A 121 9.73 19.04 4.53
CA GLY A 121 9.89 20.32 5.24
C GLY A 121 9.72 21.57 4.38
N ARG A 122 9.76 21.48 3.04
CA ARG A 122 9.68 22.67 2.16
C ARG A 122 8.32 23.34 2.20
N GLY A 123 7.24 22.55 2.24
CA GLY A 123 5.88 23.05 2.41
C GLY A 123 5.69 23.76 3.75
N ILE A 124 6.18 23.11 4.82
CA ILE A 124 6.16 23.67 6.19
C ILE A 124 6.92 24.98 6.26
N GLU A 125 8.14 25.03 5.70
CA GLU A 125 8.95 26.25 5.70
C GLU A 125 8.27 27.40 4.92
N LEU A 126 7.66 27.11 3.79
CA LEU A 126 6.94 28.10 2.99
C LEU A 126 5.76 28.68 3.76
N LEU A 127 4.98 27.85 4.43
CA LEU A 127 3.87 28.28 5.29
C LEU A 127 4.38 29.16 6.46
N LYS A 128 5.43 28.74 7.16
CA LYS A 128 6.03 29.49 8.28
C LYS A 128 6.58 30.85 7.82
N LYS A 129 7.30 30.88 6.67
CA LYS A 129 7.81 32.15 6.07
C LYS A 129 6.69 33.12 5.68
N SER A 130 5.49 32.60 5.39
CA SER A 130 4.30 33.41 5.06
C SER A 130 3.52 33.83 6.31
N GLY A 131 4.03 33.61 7.52
CA GLY A 131 3.41 34.03 8.79
C GLY A 131 2.31 33.08 9.29
N ILE A 132 2.17 31.88 8.72
CA ILE A 132 1.19 30.90 9.13
C ILE A 132 1.73 30.10 10.31
N LEU A 133 0.93 29.95 11.38
CA LEU A 133 1.26 29.08 12.52
C LEU A 133 1.18 27.61 12.07
N VAL A 134 2.29 26.88 12.11
CA VAL A 134 2.34 25.45 11.78
C VAL A 134 2.61 24.62 13.02
N VAL A 135 1.69 23.71 13.34
CA VAL A 135 1.83 22.69 14.37
C VAL A 135 2.10 21.34 13.71
N GLU A 136 3.17 20.67 14.10
CA GLU A 136 3.62 19.43 13.46
C GLU A 136 3.43 18.21 14.36
N SER A 137 3.47 17.01 13.78
CA SER A 137 3.46 15.73 14.48
C SER A 137 2.17 15.45 15.31
N CYS A 138 1.02 15.94 14.83
CA CYS A 138 -0.26 15.63 15.44
C CYS A 138 -0.74 14.24 15.00
N LEU A 139 -0.71 13.24 15.90
CA LEU A 139 -1.00 11.83 15.60
C LEU A 139 -0.09 11.25 14.50
N GLU A 140 1.20 11.57 14.58
CA GLU A 140 2.18 11.21 13.55
C GLU A 140 2.27 9.70 13.31
N GLU A 141 2.25 8.90 14.38
CA GLU A 141 2.37 7.45 14.25
C GLU A 141 1.14 6.82 13.57
N GLU A 142 -0.06 7.34 13.84
CA GLU A 142 -1.28 6.93 13.15
C GLU A 142 -1.22 7.31 11.65
N ALA A 143 -0.72 8.49 11.32
CA ALA A 143 -0.55 8.93 9.94
C ALA A 143 0.51 8.09 9.20
N LYS A 144 1.64 7.77 9.85
CA LYS A 144 2.67 6.88 9.31
C LYS A 144 2.13 5.48 9.04
N LYS A 145 1.33 4.94 9.97
CA LYS A 145 0.69 3.63 9.82
C LYS A 145 -0.32 3.63 8.67
N LEU A 146 -1.08 4.70 8.50
CA LEU A 146 -2.00 4.87 7.38
C LEU A 146 -1.27 4.79 6.04
N ASN A 147 -0.13 5.45 5.92
CA ASN A 147 0.64 5.60 4.69
C ASN A 147 1.93 4.75 4.67
N GLN A 148 1.96 3.60 5.38
CA GLN A 148 3.19 2.80 5.52
C GLN A 148 3.81 2.38 4.17
N ALA A 149 3.00 2.03 3.17
CA ALA A 149 3.49 1.66 1.83
C ALA A 149 4.15 2.85 1.12
N PHE A 150 3.55 4.03 1.20
CA PHE A 150 4.11 5.27 0.70
C PHE A 150 5.43 5.62 1.42
N ASN A 151 5.44 5.54 2.75
CA ASN A 151 6.62 5.82 3.55
C ASN A 151 7.79 4.87 3.21
N VAL A 152 7.54 3.55 3.14
CA VAL A 152 8.58 2.56 2.78
C VAL A 152 9.12 2.82 1.38
N ARG A 153 8.27 3.16 0.41
CA ARG A 153 8.73 3.48 -0.94
C ARG A 153 9.77 4.60 -0.95
N TYR A 154 9.51 5.69 -0.25
CA TYR A 154 10.40 6.86 -0.27
C TYR A 154 11.56 6.78 0.71
N THR A 155 11.44 6.05 1.81
CA THR A 155 12.53 5.89 2.79
C THR A 155 13.45 4.69 2.50
N LYS A 156 12.91 3.60 1.93
CA LYS A 156 13.67 2.37 1.63
C LYS A 156 13.86 2.11 0.13
N GLY A 157 13.25 2.91 -0.76
CA GLY A 157 13.39 2.78 -2.21
C GLY A 157 12.79 1.50 -2.79
N ARG A 158 11.80 0.87 -2.14
CA ARG A 158 11.15 -0.37 -2.56
C ARG A 158 9.67 -0.41 -2.17
N PRO A 159 8.86 -1.33 -2.74
CA PRO A 159 7.53 -1.61 -2.23
C PRO A 159 7.52 -2.04 -0.76
N PHE A 160 6.44 -1.75 -0.04
CA PHE A 160 6.10 -2.38 1.23
C PHE A 160 5.74 -3.83 1.00
N VAL A 161 6.32 -4.76 1.77
CA VAL A 161 6.17 -6.20 1.58
C VAL A 161 5.55 -6.84 2.81
N ALA A 162 4.41 -7.50 2.62
CA ALA A 162 3.83 -8.41 3.61
C ALA A 162 3.99 -9.86 3.16
N LEU A 163 4.54 -10.69 4.02
CA LEU A 163 4.63 -12.13 3.82
C LEU A 163 3.47 -12.81 4.52
N LYS A 164 2.80 -13.74 3.84
CA LYS A 164 1.65 -14.44 4.41
C LYS A 164 1.67 -15.93 4.11
N TRP A 165 1.47 -16.75 5.15
CA TRP A 165 1.20 -18.19 5.00
C TRP A 165 0.29 -18.73 6.11
N ALA A 166 -0.16 -19.95 5.93
CA ALA A 166 -0.78 -20.74 6.98
C ALA A 166 0.00 -22.05 7.11
N GLU A 167 0.16 -22.54 8.34
CA GLU A 167 0.96 -23.75 8.61
C GLU A 167 0.27 -24.69 9.59
N SER A 168 0.66 -25.96 9.55
CA SER A 168 0.31 -26.96 10.54
C SER A 168 1.00 -26.67 11.90
N MET A 169 0.58 -27.39 12.95
CA MET A 169 1.20 -27.27 14.27
C MET A 169 2.70 -27.67 14.23
N ASP A 170 3.06 -28.58 13.38
CA ASP A 170 4.41 -29.11 13.18
C ASP A 170 5.19 -28.41 12.05
N GLY A 171 4.68 -27.25 11.54
CA GLY A 171 5.46 -26.34 10.69
C GLY A 171 5.49 -26.68 9.20
N PHE A 172 4.40 -27.21 8.64
CA PHE A 172 4.26 -27.44 7.21
C PHE A 172 3.18 -26.54 6.60
N ILE A 173 3.44 -25.96 5.42
CA ILE A 173 2.47 -25.13 4.70
C ILE A 173 1.55 -25.93 3.77
N ASP A 174 1.92 -27.15 3.43
CA ASP A 174 1.14 -28.08 2.61
C ASP A 174 1.70 -29.52 2.76
N ARG A 175 0.94 -30.50 2.25
CA ARG A 175 1.45 -31.84 1.98
C ARG A 175 2.41 -31.81 0.80
N LYS A 176 3.29 -32.82 0.68
CA LYS A 176 3.99 -33.03 -0.58
C LYS A 176 2.98 -33.47 -1.64
N ARG A 177 2.93 -32.80 -2.75
CA ARG A 177 2.06 -33.09 -3.89
C ARG A 177 2.91 -33.30 -5.13
N ASP A 178 2.65 -34.40 -5.86
CA ASP A 178 3.38 -34.75 -7.06
C ASP A 178 2.65 -34.30 -8.32
N ASN A 179 1.36 -33.99 -8.22
CA ASN A 179 0.56 -33.59 -9.39
C ASN A 179 -0.56 -32.58 -9.04
N VAL A 180 -1.11 -31.96 -10.07
CA VAL A 180 -2.16 -30.90 -9.98
C VAL A 180 -3.54 -31.44 -9.57
N SER A 181 -3.77 -32.77 -9.59
CA SER A 181 -5.05 -33.36 -9.17
C SER A 181 -5.18 -33.42 -7.63
N GLU A 182 -4.07 -33.32 -6.93
CA GLU A 182 -4.05 -33.31 -5.48
C GLU A 182 -4.34 -31.89 -4.96
N LEU A 183 -5.39 -31.75 -4.16
CA LEU A 183 -5.76 -30.47 -3.59
C LEU A 183 -4.81 -30.03 -2.48
N ALA A 184 -4.50 -28.74 -2.43
CA ALA A 184 -3.77 -28.13 -1.32
C ALA A 184 -4.47 -28.36 0.02
N TYR A 185 -3.70 -28.59 1.08
CA TYR A 185 -4.28 -28.69 2.41
C TYR A 185 -4.75 -27.31 2.89
N VAL A 186 -5.99 -27.24 3.35
CA VAL A 186 -6.59 -25.97 3.79
C VAL A 186 -6.55 -25.89 5.31
N PHE A 187 -5.67 -25.04 5.85
CA PHE A 187 -5.55 -24.78 7.29
C PHE A 187 -6.54 -23.72 7.78
N SER A 188 -6.83 -22.75 6.94
CA SER A 188 -7.61 -21.57 7.33
C SER A 188 -9.11 -21.83 7.34
N SER A 189 -9.79 -21.33 8.36
CA SER A 189 -11.26 -21.28 8.42
C SER A 189 -11.84 -20.38 7.33
N GLU A 190 -13.14 -20.52 7.04
CA GLU A 190 -13.84 -19.64 6.07
C GLU A 190 -13.75 -18.16 6.46
N TYR A 191 -13.79 -17.84 7.76
CA TYR A 191 -13.59 -16.48 8.24
C TYR A 191 -12.18 -15.95 7.89
N ARG A 192 -11.14 -16.76 8.14
CA ARG A 192 -9.75 -16.39 7.82
C ARG A 192 -9.55 -16.23 6.32
N LYS A 193 -10.13 -17.08 5.50
CA LYS A 193 -10.11 -16.93 4.03
C LYS A 193 -10.69 -15.59 3.57
N ARG A 194 -11.81 -15.14 4.19
CA ARG A 194 -12.37 -13.82 3.89
C ARG A 194 -11.41 -12.68 4.24
N LEU A 195 -10.67 -12.78 5.35
CA LEU A 195 -9.64 -11.78 5.70
C LEU A 195 -8.49 -11.77 4.69
N VAL A 196 -8.04 -12.93 4.19
CA VAL A 196 -7.06 -13.00 3.10
C VAL A 196 -7.55 -12.24 1.86
N HIS A 197 -8.82 -12.39 1.50
CA HIS A 197 -9.38 -11.62 0.39
C HIS A 197 -9.45 -10.11 0.68
N ARG A 198 -9.59 -9.69 1.95
CA ARG A 198 -9.45 -8.30 2.32
C ARG A 198 -8.02 -7.81 2.06
N SER A 199 -6.99 -8.55 2.49
CA SER A 199 -5.60 -8.21 2.19
C SER A 199 -5.36 -8.13 0.68
N ARG A 200 -5.90 -9.03 -0.13
CA ARG A 200 -5.82 -8.96 -1.59
C ARG A 200 -6.43 -7.68 -2.19
N ARG A 201 -7.45 -7.12 -1.54
CA ARG A 201 -8.01 -5.81 -1.91
C ARG A 201 -7.11 -4.66 -1.47
N ASP A 202 -6.46 -4.81 -0.33
CA ASP A 202 -5.75 -3.73 0.35
C ASP A 202 -4.31 -3.53 -0.18
N TYR A 203 -3.73 -4.53 -0.84
CA TYR A 203 -2.42 -4.44 -1.49
C TYR A 203 -2.56 -4.22 -3.00
N GLN A 204 -1.64 -3.43 -3.59
CA GLN A 204 -1.63 -3.19 -5.04
C GLN A 204 -1.30 -4.44 -5.85
N ALA A 205 -0.45 -5.31 -5.32
CA ALA A 205 -0.05 -6.54 -5.99
C ALA A 205 0.00 -7.73 -5.02
N ILE A 206 -0.28 -8.91 -5.58
CA ILE A 206 -0.14 -10.21 -4.91
C ILE A 206 0.88 -11.05 -5.67
N LEU A 207 1.78 -11.74 -4.96
CA LEU A 207 2.85 -12.52 -5.56
C LEU A 207 2.82 -13.98 -5.11
N VAL A 208 2.99 -14.88 -6.07
CA VAL A 208 3.23 -16.32 -5.84
C VAL A 208 4.36 -16.84 -6.71
N GLY A 209 5.01 -17.90 -6.24
CA GLY A 209 6.04 -18.61 -7.01
C GLY A 209 5.47 -19.59 -8.04
N THR A 210 6.34 -20.10 -8.93
CA THR A 210 6.02 -21.02 -10.02
C THR A 210 5.22 -22.25 -9.55
N ASN A 211 5.70 -22.94 -8.48
CA ASN A 211 5.04 -24.17 -8.03
C ASN A 211 3.65 -23.92 -7.47
N THR A 212 3.44 -22.82 -6.73
CA THR A 212 2.12 -22.44 -6.22
C THR A 212 1.18 -22.12 -7.37
N ALA A 213 1.64 -21.35 -8.38
CA ALA A 213 0.83 -21.04 -9.57
C ALA A 213 0.45 -22.32 -10.33
N TYR A 214 1.37 -23.28 -10.46
CA TYR A 214 1.15 -24.52 -11.18
C TYR A 214 0.24 -25.50 -10.42
N LEU A 215 0.58 -25.84 -9.17
CA LEU A 215 -0.11 -26.88 -8.41
C LEU A 215 -1.51 -26.44 -7.93
N ASP A 216 -1.67 -25.18 -7.54
CA ASP A 216 -2.94 -24.68 -6.98
C ASP A 216 -3.84 -24.05 -8.04
N ASN A 217 -3.28 -23.68 -9.20
CA ASN A 217 -3.98 -22.95 -10.24
C ASN A 217 -4.92 -21.85 -9.68
N PRO A 218 -4.41 -20.95 -8.84
CA PRO A 218 -5.23 -20.02 -8.09
C PRO A 218 -5.68 -18.84 -8.97
N SER A 219 -6.84 -18.26 -8.68
CA SER A 219 -7.26 -17.01 -9.34
C SER A 219 -6.59 -15.77 -8.78
N LEU A 220 -6.08 -15.81 -7.53
CA LEU A 220 -5.42 -14.69 -6.84
C LEU A 220 -6.24 -13.38 -6.80
N THR A 221 -7.55 -13.49 -6.80
CA THR A 221 -8.49 -12.37 -6.83
C THR A 221 -9.09 -12.08 -5.45
N ASN A 222 -9.52 -10.84 -5.24
CA ASN A 222 -10.47 -10.50 -4.19
C ASN A 222 -11.89 -10.86 -4.66
N ARG A 223 -12.67 -11.57 -3.82
CA ARG A 223 -14.05 -12.01 -4.14
C ARG A 223 -15.11 -11.52 -3.17
N TYR A 224 -14.72 -10.88 -2.05
CA TYR A 224 -15.65 -10.57 -0.96
C TYR A 224 -15.67 -9.08 -0.57
N TRP A 225 -14.71 -8.27 -1.04
CA TRP A 225 -14.49 -6.91 -0.52
C TRP A 225 -14.50 -5.87 -1.65
N GLY A 226 -15.60 -5.76 -2.38
CA GLY A 226 -15.76 -4.80 -3.47
C GLY A 226 -15.01 -5.20 -4.76
N GLU A 227 -14.86 -4.25 -5.68
CA GLU A 227 -14.42 -4.51 -7.05
C GLU A 227 -12.90 -4.42 -7.26
N LEU A 228 -12.16 -3.83 -6.31
CA LEU A 228 -10.72 -3.67 -6.44
C LEU A 228 -10.01 -5.02 -6.49
N GLN A 229 -9.18 -5.20 -7.51
CA GLN A 229 -8.38 -6.40 -7.72
C GLN A 229 -6.89 -6.09 -7.65
N PRO A 230 -6.06 -6.94 -7.02
CA PRO A 230 -4.62 -6.80 -7.05
C PRO A 230 -4.06 -7.16 -8.42
N ILE A 231 -2.92 -6.58 -8.78
CA ILE A 231 -2.10 -7.07 -9.89
C ILE A 231 -1.49 -8.41 -9.44
N ARG A 232 -1.68 -9.45 -10.24
CA ARG A 232 -1.15 -10.80 -9.97
C ARG A 232 0.29 -10.88 -10.46
N ILE A 233 1.23 -11.11 -9.57
CA ILE A 233 2.65 -11.29 -9.87
C ILE A 233 2.98 -12.78 -9.78
N ILE A 234 3.45 -13.35 -10.87
CA ILE A 234 3.85 -14.76 -10.97
C ILE A 234 5.36 -14.81 -11.17
N LEU A 235 6.08 -15.49 -10.29
CA LEU A 235 7.50 -15.77 -10.52
C LEU A 235 7.64 -17.03 -11.38
N ASP A 236 8.13 -16.87 -12.60
CA ASP A 236 8.45 -18.00 -13.50
C ASP A 236 9.75 -17.76 -14.23
N ALA A 237 10.87 -18.10 -13.59
CA ALA A 237 12.21 -17.82 -14.07
C ALA A 237 12.47 -18.25 -15.51
N LYS A 238 11.85 -19.33 -15.99
CA LYS A 238 12.08 -19.95 -17.31
C LYS A 238 10.86 -19.91 -18.22
N LEU A 239 9.79 -19.22 -17.82
CA LEU A 239 8.51 -19.17 -18.55
C LEU A 239 7.96 -20.56 -18.92
N ARG A 240 7.92 -21.47 -17.91
CA ARG A 240 7.49 -22.87 -18.11
C ARG A 240 6.04 -23.13 -17.72
N LEU A 241 5.35 -22.14 -17.14
CA LEU A 241 3.97 -22.31 -16.72
C LEU A 241 3.05 -22.49 -17.91
N PRO A 242 2.15 -23.48 -17.87
CA PRO A 242 1.17 -23.71 -18.94
C PRO A 242 0.22 -22.52 -19.11
N GLN A 243 -0.03 -22.13 -20.35
CA GLN A 243 -0.89 -20.97 -20.67
C GLN A 243 -2.37 -21.18 -20.34
N HIS A 244 -2.80 -22.40 -20.01
CA HIS A 244 -4.19 -22.70 -19.62
C HIS A 244 -4.50 -22.40 -18.15
N LEU A 245 -3.51 -21.96 -17.35
CA LEU A 245 -3.75 -21.60 -15.95
C LEU A 245 -4.70 -20.40 -15.84
N LYS A 246 -5.54 -20.39 -14.78
CA LYS A 246 -6.54 -19.34 -14.55
C LYS A 246 -5.96 -17.94 -14.59
N VAL A 247 -4.79 -17.74 -14.00
CA VAL A 247 -4.12 -16.43 -13.96
C VAL A 247 -3.81 -15.88 -15.37
N PHE A 248 -3.74 -16.74 -16.42
CA PHE A 248 -3.50 -16.33 -17.81
C PHE A 248 -4.76 -16.28 -18.66
N GLN A 249 -5.89 -16.86 -18.20
CA GLN A 249 -7.09 -17.05 -19.03
C GLN A 249 -8.34 -16.35 -18.52
N ASP A 250 -8.43 -16.11 -17.19
CA ASP A 250 -9.69 -15.70 -16.58
C ASP A 250 -10.06 -14.21 -16.79
N GLY A 251 -9.11 -13.37 -17.21
CA GLY A 251 -9.33 -11.94 -17.43
C GLY A 251 -9.77 -11.13 -16.19
N LEU A 252 -9.78 -11.75 -14.99
CA LEU A 252 -10.34 -11.14 -13.78
C LEU A 252 -9.46 -10.05 -13.17
N ALA A 253 -8.16 -10.08 -13.43
CA ALA A 253 -7.19 -9.09 -12.95
C ALA A 253 -5.95 -9.08 -13.85
N PRO A 254 -5.18 -7.96 -13.91
CA PRO A 254 -3.92 -7.92 -14.62
C PRO A 254 -2.94 -8.97 -14.07
N THR A 255 -2.16 -9.62 -14.95
CA THR A 255 -1.14 -10.60 -14.58
C THR A 255 0.21 -10.21 -15.14
N TRP A 256 1.22 -10.14 -14.26
CA TRP A 256 2.60 -9.86 -14.66
C TRP A 256 3.47 -11.05 -14.28
N VAL A 257 4.22 -11.56 -15.24
CA VAL A 257 5.15 -12.69 -15.05
C VAL A 257 6.55 -12.12 -14.95
N ILE A 258 7.22 -12.34 -13.81
CA ILE A 258 8.62 -11.97 -13.64
C ILE A 258 9.48 -13.18 -14.00
N TYR A 259 10.43 -12.98 -14.91
CA TYR A 259 11.30 -14.03 -15.41
C TYR A 259 12.78 -13.62 -15.41
N ASP A 260 13.66 -14.62 -15.41
CA ASP A 260 15.12 -14.42 -15.49
C ASP A 260 15.52 -14.18 -16.95
N ALA A 261 15.97 -12.96 -17.22
CA ALA A 261 16.36 -12.54 -18.58
C ALA A 261 17.53 -13.36 -19.15
N THR A 262 18.35 -13.99 -18.30
CA THR A 262 19.47 -14.82 -18.75
C THR A 262 19.06 -16.23 -19.17
N GLN A 263 17.84 -16.66 -18.83
CA GLN A 263 17.36 -18.02 -19.06
C GLN A 263 16.25 -18.10 -20.14
N VAL A 264 15.82 -16.96 -20.69
CA VAL A 264 14.72 -16.88 -21.65
C VAL A 264 15.20 -16.18 -22.93
N SER A 265 15.15 -16.87 -24.05
CA SER A 265 15.54 -16.35 -25.38
C SER A 265 14.38 -15.75 -26.18
N SER A 266 13.13 -16.14 -25.87
CA SER A 266 11.94 -15.63 -26.55
C SER A 266 10.74 -15.60 -25.59
N LEU A 267 9.86 -14.61 -25.78
CA LEU A 267 8.65 -14.48 -24.96
C LEU A 267 7.49 -15.24 -25.60
N PRO A 268 6.62 -15.87 -24.78
CA PRO A 268 5.34 -16.40 -25.27
C PRO A 268 4.46 -15.24 -25.79
N THR A 269 3.58 -15.55 -26.75
CA THR A 269 2.55 -14.60 -27.17
C THR A 269 1.61 -14.33 -25.99
N ALA A 270 1.32 -13.05 -25.71
CA ALA A 270 0.37 -12.70 -24.68
C ALA A 270 -1.02 -13.25 -25.03
N SER A 271 -1.61 -14.02 -24.11
CA SER A 271 -2.87 -14.73 -24.32
C SER A 271 -4.10 -13.89 -23.96
N CYS A 272 -3.92 -12.81 -23.20
CA CYS A 272 -5.02 -11.93 -22.76
C CYS A 272 -4.54 -10.48 -22.52
N ASP A 273 -5.49 -9.56 -22.52
CA ASP A 273 -5.24 -8.17 -22.13
C ASP A 273 -4.80 -8.10 -20.65
N GLY A 274 -3.78 -7.26 -20.40
CA GLY A 274 -3.22 -7.09 -19.05
C GLY A 274 -2.14 -8.10 -18.66
N LEU A 275 -1.79 -9.07 -19.53
CA LEU A 275 -0.63 -9.95 -19.32
C LEU A 275 0.65 -9.22 -19.74
N LYS A 276 1.62 -9.17 -18.82
CA LYS A 276 2.96 -8.59 -19.05
C LYS A 276 4.06 -9.57 -18.64
N TYR A 277 5.15 -9.56 -19.38
CA TYR A 277 6.37 -10.27 -19.04
C TYR A 277 7.44 -9.26 -18.65
N LEU A 278 7.96 -9.37 -17.41
CA LEU A 278 8.91 -8.43 -16.83
C LEU A 278 10.26 -9.13 -16.59
N PRO A 279 11.32 -8.73 -17.32
CA PRO A 279 12.65 -9.31 -17.13
C PRO A 279 13.31 -8.82 -15.85
N VAL A 280 14.02 -9.73 -15.18
CA VAL A 280 14.97 -9.39 -14.12
C VAL A 280 16.32 -10.05 -14.40
N PRO A 281 17.45 -9.48 -13.95
CA PRO A 281 18.77 -10.07 -14.20
C PRO A 281 19.03 -11.37 -13.44
N SER A 282 18.31 -11.59 -12.33
CA SER A 282 18.27 -12.84 -11.55
C SER A 282 17.07 -12.82 -10.61
N MET A 283 16.60 -14.01 -10.19
CA MET A 283 15.41 -14.18 -9.37
C MET A 283 15.72 -13.99 -7.87
N THR A 284 16.18 -12.80 -7.49
CA THR A 284 16.37 -12.37 -6.09
C THR A 284 15.23 -11.46 -5.65
N ALA A 285 14.93 -11.40 -4.35
CA ALA A 285 13.92 -10.48 -3.82
C ALA A 285 14.27 -9.02 -4.15
N HIS A 286 15.55 -8.66 -4.09
CA HIS A 286 16.02 -7.32 -4.45
C HIS A 286 15.66 -6.93 -5.90
N ASN A 287 15.99 -7.79 -6.87
CA ASN A 287 15.71 -7.51 -8.29
C ASN A 287 14.21 -7.47 -8.59
N ILE A 288 13.44 -8.38 -7.96
CA ILE A 288 11.98 -8.41 -8.07
C ILE A 288 11.39 -7.10 -7.55
N LEU A 289 11.80 -6.65 -6.36
CA LEU A 289 11.28 -5.41 -5.77
C LEU A 289 11.71 -4.17 -6.55
N SER A 290 12.94 -4.14 -7.10
CA SER A 290 13.41 -3.06 -7.97
C SER A 290 12.53 -2.97 -9.24
N CYS A 291 12.28 -4.10 -9.91
CA CYS A 291 11.38 -4.16 -11.06
C CYS A 291 9.96 -3.66 -10.70
N LEU A 292 9.41 -4.12 -9.59
CA LEU A 292 8.07 -3.70 -9.16
C LEU A 292 8.01 -2.22 -8.77
N ARG A 293 9.06 -1.67 -8.14
CA ARG A 293 9.18 -0.24 -7.86
C ARG A 293 9.12 0.59 -9.15
N ASP A 294 9.88 0.18 -10.16
CA ASP A 294 9.93 0.88 -11.45
C ASP A 294 8.58 0.82 -12.19
N MET A 295 7.82 -0.25 -11.95
CA MET A 295 6.42 -0.39 -12.38
C MET A 295 5.39 0.32 -11.48
N GLN A 296 5.84 1.17 -10.54
CA GLN A 296 5.00 1.98 -9.65
C GLN A 296 4.15 1.16 -8.67
N ILE A 297 4.58 -0.05 -8.30
CA ILE A 297 3.97 -0.84 -7.22
C ILE A 297 4.52 -0.34 -5.88
N ASN A 298 3.63 0.01 -4.95
CA ASN A 298 3.99 0.49 -3.61
C ASN A 298 3.78 -0.57 -2.53
N SER A 299 2.91 -1.54 -2.76
CA SER A 299 2.62 -2.59 -1.78
C SER A 299 2.48 -3.96 -2.44
N LEU A 300 3.10 -4.97 -1.82
CA LEU A 300 3.18 -6.34 -2.30
C LEU A 300 2.75 -7.31 -1.19
N TYR A 301 1.80 -8.18 -1.50
CA TYR A 301 1.35 -9.27 -0.64
C TYR A 301 1.89 -10.60 -1.18
N VAL A 302 2.84 -11.22 -0.48
CA VAL A 302 3.46 -12.48 -0.91
C VAL A 302 2.74 -13.65 -0.24
N GLU A 303 1.96 -14.40 -1.02
CA GLU A 303 1.17 -15.54 -0.51
C GLU A 303 1.86 -16.91 -0.63
N GLY A 304 3.09 -16.95 -1.09
CA GLY A 304 3.82 -18.20 -1.03
C GLY A 304 4.45 -18.64 -2.36
N GLY A 305 4.86 -19.91 -2.53
CA GLY A 305 5.21 -21.01 -1.66
C GLY A 305 6.44 -20.76 -0.77
N SER A 306 6.80 -21.77 -0.03
CA SER A 306 7.84 -21.73 0.99
C SER A 306 9.16 -21.10 0.50
N ARG A 307 9.66 -21.54 -0.65
CA ARG A 307 10.91 -20.99 -1.22
C ARG A 307 10.82 -19.50 -1.55
N THR A 308 9.68 -19.06 -2.04
CA THR A 308 9.47 -17.63 -2.35
C THR A 308 9.47 -16.82 -1.06
N LEU A 309 8.72 -17.23 -0.05
CA LEU A 309 8.69 -16.58 1.25
C LEU A 309 10.09 -16.56 1.89
N GLN A 310 10.80 -17.70 1.85
CA GLN A 310 12.15 -17.81 2.40
C GLN A 310 13.13 -16.84 1.73
N MET A 311 13.07 -16.69 0.41
CA MET A 311 13.90 -15.74 -0.33
C MET A 311 13.76 -14.31 0.19
N PHE A 312 12.54 -13.84 0.46
CA PHE A 312 12.32 -12.52 1.04
C PHE A 312 12.83 -12.42 2.49
N ILE A 313 12.70 -13.49 3.26
CA ILE A 313 13.19 -13.57 4.66
C ILE A 313 14.73 -13.55 4.68
N ASP A 314 15.38 -14.37 3.88
CA ASP A 314 16.84 -14.47 3.83
C ASP A 314 17.51 -13.16 3.42
N GLU A 315 16.88 -12.41 2.51
CA GLU A 315 17.36 -11.09 2.08
C GLU A 315 16.91 -9.96 3.02
N GLY A 316 16.06 -10.21 4.04
CA GLY A 316 15.54 -9.18 4.96
C GLY A 316 14.66 -8.13 4.26
N LEU A 317 14.06 -8.48 3.11
CA LEU A 317 13.30 -7.57 2.26
C LEU A 317 11.78 -7.73 2.45
N TYR A 318 11.32 -7.56 3.68
CA TYR A 318 9.91 -7.53 4.06
C TYR A 318 9.69 -6.51 5.17
N ASP A 319 8.42 -6.16 5.43
CA ASP A 319 8.04 -5.19 6.46
C ASP A 319 7.08 -5.81 7.50
N THR A 320 6.25 -6.77 7.10
CA THR A 320 5.37 -7.52 8.00
C THR A 320 5.31 -9.00 7.65
N ILE A 321 5.07 -9.81 8.69
CA ILE A 321 4.79 -11.23 8.56
C ILE A 321 3.42 -11.52 9.18
N GLU A 322 2.53 -12.11 8.40
CA GLU A 322 1.20 -12.55 8.77
C GLU A 322 1.12 -14.07 8.61
N TYR A 323 1.21 -14.82 9.70
CA TYR A 323 1.04 -16.26 9.61
C TYR A 323 -0.03 -16.79 10.56
N GLU A 324 -0.66 -17.88 10.14
CA GLU A 324 -1.66 -18.61 10.90
C GLU A 324 -1.13 -19.99 11.23
N LYS A 325 -1.03 -20.32 12.52
CA LYS A 325 -0.67 -21.68 12.98
C LYS A 325 -1.93 -22.46 13.28
N SER A 326 -2.15 -23.53 12.53
CA SER A 326 -3.27 -24.45 12.71
C SER A 326 -3.02 -25.41 13.90
N ARG A 327 -4.09 -26.03 14.39
CA ARG A 327 -4.00 -27.12 15.38
C ARG A 327 -3.79 -28.50 14.76
N VAL A 328 -3.70 -28.58 13.43
CA VAL A 328 -3.52 -29.83 12.69
C VAL A 328 -2.04 -30.20 12.62
N TYR A 329 -1.73 -31.47 12.78
CA TYR A 329 -0.41 -32.06 12.53
C TYR A 329 -0.44 -32.77 11.17
N LEU A 330 0.55 -32.52 10.32
CA LEU A 330 0.68 -33.24 9.04
C LEU A 330 1.66 -34.37 9.07
N GLY A 331 2.63 -34.36 9.99
CA GLY A 331 3.71 -35.35 10.11
C GLY A 331 4.82 -35.14 9.08
N GLU A 332 4.47 -34.91 7.82
CA GLU A 332 5.38 -34.57 6.73
C GLU A 332 4.74 -33.61 5.74
N GLY A 333 5.55 -32.87 4.97
CA GLY A 333 5.03 -31.92 4.02
C GLY A 333 6.08 -30.97 3.46
N VAL A 334 5.61 -29.86 2.93
CA VAL A 334 6.42 -28.72 2.52
C VAL A 334 6.63 -27.83 3.73
N SER A 335 7.86 -27.72 4.20
CA SER A 335 8.18 -26.90 5.39
C SER A 335 7.76 -25.45 5.23
N ALA A 336 7.24 -24.87 6.30
CA ALA A 336 7.04 -23.43 6.40
C ALA A 336 8.38 -22.68 6.28
N PRO A 337 8.38 -21.41 5.86
CA PRO A 337 9.61 -20.63 5.89
C PRO A 337 10.10 -20.47 7.33
N SER A 338 11.42 -20.44 7.49
CA SER A 338 12.07 -20.25 8.79
C SER A 338 12.29 -18.75 9.06
N ILE A 339 11.80 -18.29 10.21
CA ILE A 339 12.03 -16.91 10.70
C ILE A 339 13.10 -16.86 11.79
N VAL A 340 13.90 -17.94 11.93
CA VAL A 340 14.98 -18.01 12.92
C VAL A 340 16.09 -17.04 12.55
N GLY A 341 16.39 -16.12 13.45
CA GLY A 341 17.44 -15.08 13.28
C GLY A 341 16.93 -13.69 12.93
N VAL A 342 15.65 -13.49 12.77
CA VAL A 342 15.05 -12.15 12.66
C VAL A 342 14.91 -11.57 14.06
N LYS A 343 15.77 -10.57 14.37
CA LYS A 343 15.70 -9.78 15.61
C LYS A 343 14.68 -8.66 15.49
#